data_119be0360a4051e841c2c907c47d763f
#
_entry.id   119be0360a4051e841c2c907c47d763f
#
_cell.length_a   1.000
_cell.length_b   1.000
_cell.length_c   1.000
_cell.angle_alpha   90.00
_cell.angle_beta   90.00
_cell.angle_gamma   90.00
#
_symmetry.space_group_name_H-M   'P 1'
#
loop_
_entity.id
_entity.type
_entity.pdbx_description
1 polymer ?
#
loop_
_entity_poly.entity_id
_entity_poly.type
_entity_poly.pdbx_seq_one_letter_code
_entity_poly.pdbx_strand_id
1 'polypeptide(L)'
;EEFREVADSFNRMAERLTEYRASTLSDILSAKKFIEAIVNSIDDPVIGLNMDRQILFINEEALNVLNLKRENVIRKSAEELALKNDLLRRLIRELVTPSEQKEPLKIYADNKESYFKASYVPIINTEAEKDESRKLGDVILLKNITEFKELDSAKTTFISTISHELKTPIAAIMMSLQLLEDKRVGALNDEQEQLSKSIKENSERLLGITGELLNMTQVEAGKLQLMPKITKPIELIEYAIKANQVQADKFNIQIEVEYPEEKIGKLFVDSEKIAWVLTNLLSNAIRYSKENGRVVIGAKQEDNII
;
A
#
# COMPACT_ATOMS: atom_id res chain seq x y z
N GLU A 1 54.58 32.13 53.47
CA GLU A 1 54.86 31.81 52.02
C GLU A 1 54.02 30.61 51.52
N GLU A 2 54.01 29.50 52.22
CA GLU A 2 53.26 28.27 51.83
C GLU A 2 51.74 28.49 51.64
N PHE A 3 51.11 29.30 52.58
CA PHE A 3 49.67 29.61 52.43
C PHE A 3 49.32 30.41 51.16
N ARG A 4 50.24 31.21 50.69
CA ARG A 4 50.07 32.05 49.53
C ARG A 4 50.16 31.20 48.22
N GLU A 5 51.10 30.28 48.18
CA GLU A 5 51.23 29.31 47.06
C GLU A 5 50.04 28.39 46.95
N VAL A 6 49.49 27.92 48.05
CA VAL A 6 48.28 27.10 48.08
C VAL A 6 47.05 27.91 47.57
N ALA A 7 46.90 29.16 48.01
CA ALA A 7 45.84 30.06 47.59
C ALA A 7 45.94 30.39 46.11
N ASP A 8 47.13 30.65 45.58
CA ASP A 8 47.36 30.90 44.14
C ASP A 8 47.16 29.64 43.30
N SER A 9 47.47 28.46 43.82
CA SER A 9 47.21 27.20 43.17
C SER A 9 45.70 26.90 43.11
N PHE A 10 44.98 27.18 44.20
CA PHE A 10 43.54 27.03 44.28
C PHE A 10 42.81 27.99 43.32
N ASN A 11 43.23 29.25 43.25
CA ASN A 11 42.68 30.23 42.34
C ASN A 11 42.89 29.81 40.83
N ARG A 12 44.10 29.38 40.52
CA ARG A 12 44.40 28.84 39.15
C ARG A 12 43.55 27.61 38.78
N MET A 13 43.31 26.75 39.78
CA MET A 13 42.44 25.58 39.55
C MET A 13 40.98 26.00 39.38
N ALA A 14 40.48 26.99 40.12
CA ALA A 14 39.14 27.56 39.98
C ALA A 14 38.94 28.25 38.63
N GLU A 15 39.92 29.01 38.15
CA GLU A 15 39.92 29.64 36.83
C GLU A 15 39.87 28.57 35.71
N ARG A 16 40.74 27.57 35.77
CA ARG A 16 40.73 26.47 34.77
C ARG A 16 39.41 25.67 34.77
N LEU A 17 38.82 25.42 35.95
CA LEU A 17 37.52 24.79 36.06
C LEU A 17 36.40 25.64 35.42
N THR A 18 36.46 26.93 35.59
CA THR A 18 35.50 27.88 35.02
C THR A 18 35.63 27.94 33.50
N GLU A 19 36.87 28.02 32.99
CA GLU A 19 37.14 27.96 31.53
C GLU A 19 36.70 26.64 30.94
N TYR A 20 37.02 25.52 31.56
CA TYR A 20 36.58 24.18 31.11
C TYR A 20 35.07 24.05 31.07
N ARG A 21 34.36 24.51 32.11
CA ARG A 21 32.88 24.53 32.13
C ARG A 21 32.29 25.41 31.04
N ALA A 22 32.86 26.59 30.80
CA ALA A 22 32.42 27.51 29.77
C ALA A 22 32.62 26.92 28.38
N SER A 23 33.77 26.29 28.11
CA SER A 23 34.07 25.62 26.86
C SER A 23 33.12 24.45 26.62
N THR A 24 32.93 23.54 27.59
CA THR A 24 32.05 22.40 27.49
C THR A 24 30.59 22.81 27.27
N LEU A 25 30.14 23.87 27.99
CA LEU A 25 28.80 24.41 27.79
C LEU A 25 28.62 25.01 26.39
N SER A 26 29.62 25.71 25.89
CA SER A 26 29.62 26.26 24.52
C SER A 26 29.52 25.16 23.45
N ASP A 27 30.28 24.07 23.62
CA ASP A 27 30.28 22.93 22.71
C ASP A 27 28.93 22.22 22.72
N ILE A 28 28.33 22.00 23.89
CA ILE A 28 26.98 21.40 24.01
C ILE A 28 25.91 22.31 23.36
N LEU A 29 25.99 23.63 23.59
CA LEU A 29 25.05 24.57 23.00
C LEU A 29 25.19 24.63 21.48
N SER A 30 26.41 24.55 20.96
CA SER A 30 26.68 24.51 19.52
C SER A 30 26.17 23.23 18.90
N ALA A 31 26.44 22.08 19.52
CA ALA A 31 25.91 20.80 19.08
C ALA A 31 24.37 20.77 19.08
N LYS A 32 23.74 21.32 20.14
CA LYS A 32 22.29 21.44 20.21
C LYS A 32 21.72 22.27 19.06
N LYS A 33 22.29 23.47 18.81
CA LYS A 33 21.86 24.35 17.71
C LYS A 33 22.03 23.67 16.35
N PHE A 34 23.11 22.91 16.17
CA PHE A 34 23.35 22.14 14.94
C PHE A 34 22.30 21.07 14.72
N ILE A 35 21.97 20.29 15.76
CA ILE A 35 20.91 19.28 15.71
C ILE A 35 19.55 19.92 15.40
N GLU A 36 19.21 21.03 16.06
CA GLU A 36 17.97 21.77 15.80
C GLU A 36 17.91 22.27 14.34
N ALA A 37 19.02 22.76 13.80
CA ALA A 37 19.10 23.18 12.40
C ALA A 37 18.90 22.00 11.43
N ILE A 38 19.53 20.85 11.70
CA ILE A 38 19.33 19.63 10.89
C ILE A 38 17.87 19.20 10.92
N VAL A 39 17.27 19.10 12.09
CA VAL A 39 15.87 18.65 12.24
C VAL A 39 14.91 19.62 11.55
N ASN A 40 15.17 20.93 11.59
CA ASN A 40 14.35 21.93 10.90
C ASN A 40 14.61 21.99 9.38
N SER A 41 15.71 21.44 8.87
CA SER A 41 15.95 21.32 7.42
C SER A 41 15.26 20.12 6.79
N ILE A 42 14.59 19.28 7.59
CA ILE A 42 13.82 18.14 7.09
C ILE A 42 12.42 18.65 6.69
N ASP A 43 12.04 18.46 5.43
CA ASP A 43 10.75 18.85 4.89
C ASP A 43 9.59 18.00 5.42
N ASP A 44 9.87 16.79 5.91
CA ASP A 44 8.87 15.93 6.52
C ASP A 44 8.66 16.32 8.01
N PRO A 45 7.41 16.31 8.53
CA PRO A 45 7.13 16.54 9.94
C PRO A 45 7.81 15.51 10.87
N VAL A 46 8.57 15.97 11.84
CA VAL A 46 9.32 15.15 12.80
C VAL A 46 8.99 15.55 14.23
N ILE A 47 8.67 14.56 15.07
CA ILE A 47 8.37 14.72 16.50
C ILE A 47 9.21 13.71 17.28
N GLY A 48 10.02 14.18 18.22
CA GLY A 48 10.79 13.31 19.13
C GLY A 48 10.22 13.31 20.52
N LEU A 49 10.02 12.12 21.07
CA LEU A 49 9.46 11.86 22.39
C LEU A 49 10.49 11.17 23.27
N ASN A 50 10.52 11.50 24.57
CA ASN A 50 11.25 10.72 25.57
C ASN A 50 10.43 9.50 26.03
N MET A 51 10.97 8.73 26.98
CA MET A 51 10.30 7.57 27.57
C MET A 51 9.01 7.92 28.30
N ASP A 52 8.90 9.14 28.84
CA ASP A 52 7.71 9.67 29.52
C ASP A 52 6.72 10.30 28.52
N ARG A 53 6.94 10.11 27.21
CA ARG A 53 6.15 10.68 26.09
C ARG A 53 6.07 12.21 26.12
N GLN A 54 7.06 12.88 26.69
CA GLN A 54 7.20 14.32 26.57
C GLN A 54 7.88 14.66 25.25
N ILE A 55 7.44 15.73 24.59
CA ILE A 55 8.00 16.18 23.34
C ILE A 55 9.35 16.86 23.60
N LEU A 56 10.44 16.21 23.17
CA LEU A 56 11.81 16.72 23.29
C LEU A 56 12.15 17.69 22.17
N PHE A 57 11.73 17.36 20.96
CA PHE A 57 11.91 18.19 19.79
C PHE A 57 10.75 18.01 18.80
N ILE A 58 10.53 19.04 18.01
CA ILE A 58 9.52 19.10 16.96
C ILE A 58 10.02 20.12 15.93
N ASN A 59 9.99 19.76 14.62
CA ASN A 59 10.39 20.70 13.58
C ASN A 59 9.23 21.63 13.15
N GLU A 60 9.54 22.64 12.36
CA GLU A 60 8.55 23.62 11.89
C GLU A 60 7.44 22.99 11.08
N GLU A 61 7.76 21.99 10.23
CA GLU A 61 6.76 21.27 9.45
C GLU A 61 5.76 20.50 10.32
N ALA A 62 6.23 19.87 11.40
CA ALA A 62 5.34 19.22 12.35
C ALA A 62 4.47 20.22 13.14
N LEU A 63 5.01 21.40 13.47
CA LEU A 63 4.22 22.48 14.08
C LEU A 63 3.12 22.97 13.15
N ASN A 64 3.45 23.16 11.87
CA ASN A 64 2.50 23.59 10.83
C ASN A 64 1.39 22.57 10.65
N VAL A 65 1.73 21.31 10.43
CA VAL A 65 0.77 20.21 10.21
C VAL A 65 -0.13 19.97 11.42
N LEU A 66 0.41 20.11 12.64
CA LEU A 66 -0.35 19.97 13.88
C LEU A 66 -1.07 21.26 14.29
N ASN A 67 -0.81 22.39 13.60
CA ASN A 67 -1.29 23.73 13.99
C ASN A 67 -0.99 24.08 15.45
N LEU A 68 0.26 23.86 15.87
CA LEU A 68 0.74 24.09 17.24
C LEU A 68 1.86 25.14 17.25
N LYS A 69 2.01 25.83 18.38
CA LYS A 69 3.11 26.79 18.59
C LYS A 69 4.21 26.14 19.43
N ARG A 70 5.48 26.27 19.04
CA ARG A 70 6.65 25.67 19.69
C ARG A 70 6.69 25.92 21.21
N GLU A 71 6.37 27.14 21.64
CA GLU A 71 6.37 27.53 23.06
C GLU A 71 5.39 26.69 23.92
N ASN A 72 4.34 26.19 23.29
CA ASN A 72 3.28 25.45 23.95
C ASN A 72 3.48 23.92 23.93
N VAL A 73 4.55 23.44 23.31
CA VAL A 73 4.70 22.01 22.97
C VAL A 73 5.93 21.39 23.63
N ILE A 74 7.06 22.09 23.63
CA ILE A 74 8.34 21.56 24.14
C ILE A 74 8.24 21.20 25.61
N ARG A 75 8.71 19.99 25.98
CA ARG A 75 8.68 19.38 27.32
C ARG A 75 7.28 19.16 27.90
N LYS A 76 6.22 19.28 27.09
CA LYS A 76 4.86 18.91 27.52
C LYS A 76 4.57 17.46 27.15
N SER A 77 3.66 16.86 27.89
CA SER A 77 3.15 15.53 27.58
C SER A 77 2.43 15.53 26.25
N ALA A 78 2.84 14.65 25.33
CA ALA A 78 2.16 14.45 24.06
C ALA A 78 0.72 13.95 24.26
N GLU A 79 0.44 13.24 25.32
CA GLU A 79 -0.90 12.76 25.69
C GLU A 79 -1.82 13.92 26.10
N GLU A 80 -1.33 14.88 26.88
CA GLU A 80 -2.10 16.09 27.25
C GLU A 80 -2.42 16.94 26.02
N LEU A 81 -1.46 17.12 25.11
CA LEU A 81 -1.67 17.86 23.87
C LEU A 81 -2.63 17.10 22.92
N ALA A 82 -2.60 15.79 22.93
CA ALA A 82 -3.48 14.92 22.17
C ALA A 82 -4.97 15.07 22.58
N LEU A 83 -5.26 15.54 23.79
CA LEU A 83 -6.64 15.84 24.20
C LEU A 83 -7.27 16.97 23.38
N LYS A 84 -6.45 17.87 22.86
CA LYS A 84 -6.87 19.07 22.10
C LYS A 84 -6.51 19.00 20.60
N ASN A 85 -5.84 17.93 20.17
CA ASN A 85 -5.38 17.78 18.80
C ASN A 85 -5.63 16.35 18.31
N ASP A 86 -6.58 16.20 17.40
CA ASP A 86 -7.03 14.89 16.91
C ASP A 86 -5.95 14.14 16.13
N LEU A 87 -5.13 14.86 15.35
CA LEU A 87 -4.02 14.24 14.62
C LEU A 87 -2.98 13.69 15.58
N LEU A 88 -2.55 14.49 16.56
CA LEU A 88 -1.59 14.04 17.57
C LEU A 88 -2.15 12.87 18.39
N ARG A 89 -3.45 12.90 18.73
CA ARG A 89 -4.13 11.78 19.40
C ARG A 89 -4.05 10.50 18.58
N ARG A 90 -4.28 10.57 17.27
CA ARG A 90 -4.16 9.42 16.38
C ARG A 90 -2.74 8.88 16.35
N LEU A 91 -1.74 9.75 16.23
CA LEU A 91 -0.32 9.39 16.22
C LEU A 91 0.11 8.71 17.51
N ILE A 92 -0.23 9.28 18.67
CA ILE A 92 0.13 8.71 19.98
C ILE A 92 -0.58 7.37 20.21
N ARG A 93 -1.84 7.24 19.84
CA ARG A 93 -2.56 5.97 19.94
C ARG A 93 -1.92 4.88 19.09
N GLU A 94 -1.47 5.21 17.89
CA GLU A 94 -0.83 4.26 16.98
C GLU A 94 0.58 3.87 17.44
N LEU A 95 1.29 4.77 18.14
CA LEU A 95 2.56 4.47 18.80
C LEU A 95 2.38 3.43 19.93
N VAL A 96 1.25 3.50 20.67
CA VAL A 96 0.96 2.62 21.83
C VAL A 96 0.38 1.28 21.39
N THR A 97 -0.51 1.32 20.41
CA THR A 97 -1.24 0.15 19.90
C THR A 97 -1.15 0.16 18.38
N PRO A 98 -0.05 -0.41 17.82
CA PRO A 98 0.13 -0.46 16.38
C PRO A 98 -1.01 -1.23 15.71
N SER A 99 -1.64 -0.62 14.72
CA SER A 99 -2.63 -1.31 13.87
C SER A 99 -1.91 -2.08 12.75
N GLU A 100 -2.43 -3.24 12.36
CA GLU A 100 -1.89 -4.03 11.25
C GLU A 100 -2.03 -3.29 9.90
N GLN A 101 -3.08 -2.49 9.74
CA GLN A 101 -3.32 -1.68 8.54
C GLN A 101 -2.97 -0.22 8.81
N LYS A 102 -1.83 0.23 8.30
CA LYS A 102 -1.39 1.63 8.35
C LYS A 102 -1.95 2.40 7.16
N GLU A 103 -3.20 2.84 7.25
CA GLU A 103 -3.77 3.74 6.25
C GLU A 103 -3.06 5.10 6.27
N PRO A 104 -2.81 5.71 5.10
CA PRO A 104 -2.28 7.06 5.03
C PRO A 104 -3.15 8.06 5.79
N LEU A 105 -2.51 8.97 6.48
CA LEU A 105 -3.19 10.08 7.15
C LEU A 105 -3.54 11.13 6.12
N LYS A 106 -4.82 11.47 6.01
CA LYS A 106 -5.31 12.56 5.19
C LYS A 106 -5.37 13.82 6.04
N ILE A 107 -4.57 14.81 5.70
CA ILE A 107 -4.43 16.05 6.45
C ILE A 107 -4.74 17.21 5.50
N TYR A 108 -5.56 18.14 5.98
CA TYR A 108 -5.87 19.35 5.26
C TYR A 108 -5.02 20.49 5.83
N ALA A 109 -3.97 20.87 5.12
CA ALA A 109 -3.07 21.96 5.49
C ALA A 109 -2.86 22.89 4.29
N ASP A 110 -2.70 24.18 4.52
CA ASP A 110 -2.48 25.21 3.49
C ASP A 110 -3.51 25.20 2.35
N ASN A 111 -4.79 25.01 2.67
CA ASN A 111 -5.88 24.86 1.71
C ASN A 111 -5.69 23.69 0.71
N LYS A 112 -4.80 22.75 0.98
CA LYS A 112 -4.54 21.58 0.16
C LYS A 112 -4.69 20.31 0.99
N GLU A 113 -5.31 19.30 0.38
CA GLU A 113 -5.37 17.95 0.91
C GLU A 113 -4.03 17.26 0.67
N SER A 114 -3.42 16.79 1.74
CA SER A 114 -2.13 16.09 1.69
C SER A 114 -2.18 14.75 2.40
N TYR A 115 -1.45 13.79 1.87
CA TYR A 115 -1.40 12.42 2.37
C TYR A 115 -0.06 12.16 3.05
N PHE A 116 -0.09 11.68 4.29
CA PHE A 116 1.11 11.36 5.06
C PHE A 116 1.12 9.91 5.50
N LYS A 117 2.30 9.31 5.48
CA LYS A 117 2.55 7.99 6.06
C LYS A 117 3.32 8.16 7.36
N ALA A 118 2.72 7.74 8.49
CA ALA A 118 3.38 7.77 9.78
C ALA A 118 4.38 6.61 9.90
N SER A 119 5.57 6.92 10.42
CA SER A 119 6.61 5.96 10.78
C SER A 119 7.06 6.22 12.21
N TYR A 120 7.26 5.16 12.97
CA TYR A 120 7.65 5.20 14.38
C TYR A 120 9.00 4.53 14.53
N VAL A 121 10.01 5.29 14.94
CA VAL A 121 11.39 4.83 15.04
C VAL A 121 11.84 4.94 16.50
N PRO A 122 12.18 3.82 17.17
CA PRO A 122 12.71 3.88 18.53
C PRO A 122 14.13 4.46 18.50
N ILE A 123 14.42 5.38 19.42
CA ILE A 123 15.77 5.88 19.67
C ILE A 123 16.44 4.95 20.68
N ILE A 124 17.55 4.33 20.26
CA ILE A 124 18.25 3.33 21.07
C ILE A 124 19.66 3.83 21.36
N ASN A 125 20.09 3.76 22.64
CA ASN A 125 21.49 3.96 23.01
C ASN A 125 22.31 2.72 22.61
N THR A 126 23.22 2.90 21.66
CA THR A 126 24.09 1.81 21.15
C THR A 126 25.23 1.45 22.10
N GLU A 127 25.58 2.31 23.05
CA GLU A 127 26.70 2.10 24.02
C GLU A 127 26.26 1.38 25.29
N ALA A 128 24.94 1.23 25.54
CA ALA A 128 24.45 0.52 26.72
C ALA A 128 24.59 -1.01 26.53
N GLU A 129 25.22 -1.68 27.49
CA GLU A 129 25.26 -3.13 27.60
C GLU A 129 23.83 -3.69 27.79
N LYS A 130 23.62 -4.91 27.29
CA LYS A 130 22.34 -5.65 27.10
C LYS A 130 21.32 -5.55 28.25
N ASP A 131 20.64 -4.43 28.42
CA ASP A 131 19.54 -4.30 29.38
C ASP A 131 18.38 -3.47 28.81
N GLU A 132 17.16 -3.61 29.37
CA GLU A 132 15.92 -2.93 28.95
C GLU A 132 16.01 -1.39 28.94
N SER A 133 17.00 -0.81 29.60
CA SER A 133 17.31 0.63 29.65
C SER A 133 17.89 1.22 28.35
N ARG A 134 17.96 0.43 27.26
CA ARG A 134 18.58 0.84 25.98
C ARG A 134 17.74 1.83 25.17
N LYS A 135 16.42 1.84 25.33
CA LYS A 135 15.52 2.77 24.63
C LYS A 135 15.54 4.13 25.31
N LEU A 136 15.77 5.19 24.53
CA LEU A 136 15.78 6.59 25.01
C LEU A 136 14.47 7.33 24.70
N GLY A 137 13.70 6.83 23.73
CA GLY A 137 12.46 7.46 23.29
C GLY A 137 12.01 6.98 21.91
N ASP A 138 11.12 7.74 21.29
CA ASP A 138 10.57 7.44 19.97
C ASP A 138 10.60 8.69 19.08
N VAL A 139 10.84 8.50 17.79
CA VAL A 139 10.64 9.52 16.77
C VAL A 139 9.42 9.16 15.95
N ILE A 140 8.51 10.10 15.78
CA ILE A 140 7.40 10.03 14.84
C ILE A 140 7.78 10.84 13.62
N LEU A 141 7.81 10.20 12.45
CA LEU A 141 8.07 10.81 11.16
C LEU A 141 6.82 10.70 10.29
N LEU A 142 6.36 11.82 9.74
CA LEU A 142 5.23 11.87 8.81
C LEU A 142 5.74 12.13 7.40
N LYS A 143 5.99 11.06 6.66
CA LYS A 143 6.44 11.19 5.26
C LYS A 143 5.30 11.67 4.38
N ASN A 144 5.51 12.80 3.69
CA ASN A 144 4.55 13.27 2.69
C ASN A 144 4.56 12.34 1.46
N ILE A 145 3.41 11.74 1.17
CA ILE A 145 3.22 10.83 0.04
C ILE A 145 2.15 11.34 -0.93
N THR A 146 1.85 12.64 -0.89
CA THR A 146 0.78 13.26 -1.69
C THR A 146 1.05 13.08 -3.18
N GLU A 147 2.24 13.45 -3.64
CA GLU A 147 2.64 13.29 -5.05
C GLU A 147 2.52 11.84 -5.52
N PHE A 148 2.99 10.90 -4.70
CA PHE A 148 2.86 9.48 -5.01
C PHE A 148 1.40 9.05 -5.13
N LYS A 149 0.54 9.50 -4.22
CA LYS A 149 -0.90 9.18 -4.24
C LYS A 149 -1.64 9.85 -5.40
N GLU A 150 -1.29 11.08 -5.74
CA GLU A 150 -1.84 11.79 -6.91
C GLU A 150 -1.45 11.06 -8.21
N LEU A 151 -0.19 10.69 -8.35
CA LEU A 151 0.31 9.93 -9.52
C LEU A 151 -0.36 8.55 -9.65
N ASP A 152 -0.47 7.83 -8.55
CA ASP A 152 -1.12 6.51 -8.50
C ASP A 152 -2.61 6.60 -8.87
N SER A 153 -3.30 7.63 -8.36
CA SER A 153 -4.70 7.91 -8.70
C SER A 153 -4.87 8.33 -10.16
N ALA A 154 -3.96 9.18 -10.67
CA ALA A 154 -3.96 9.60 -12.07
C ALA A 154 -3.72 8.41 -13.02
N LYS A 155 -2.75 7.53 -12.70
CA LYS A 155 -2.48 6.28 -13.43
C LYS A 155 -3.74 5.41 -13.50
N THR A 156 -4.40 5.20 -12.34
CA THR A 156 -5.61 4.36 -12.27
C THR A 156 -6.75 4.96 -13.10
N THR A 157 -6.96 6.27 -13.01
CA THR A 157 -7.98 6.98 -13.77
C THR A 157 -7.70 6.93 -15.27
N PHE A 158 -6.45 7.14 -15.67
CA PHE A 158 -6.02 7.07 -17.07
C PHE A 158 -6.29 5.69 -17.69
N ILE A 159 -5.90 4.61 -17.01
CA ILE A 159 -6.13 3.24 -17.48
C ILE A 159 -7.63 2.93 -17.56
N SER A 160 -8.40 3.36 -16.56
CA SER A 160 -9.86 3.19 -16.57
C SER A 160 -10.51 3.89 -17.78
N THR A 161 -10.10 5.15 -18.02
CA THR A 161 -10.61 5.94 -19.16
C THR A 161 -10.23 5.27 -20.49
N ILE A 162 -8.97 4.92 -20.67
CA ILE A 162 -8.53 4.24 -21.92
C ILE A 162 -9.29 2.93 -22.14
N SER A 163 -9.49 2.12 -21.09
CA SER A 163 -10.24 0.87 -21.20
C SER A 163 -11.68 1.10 -21.66
N HIS A 164 -12.34 2.14 -21.17
CA HIS A 164 -13.67 2.53 -21.64
C HIS A 164 -13.67 3.05 -23.07
N GLU A 165 -12.72 3.91 -23.42
CA GLU A 165 -12.59 4.50 -24.76
C GLU A 165 -12.23 3.46 -25.85
N LEU A 166 -11.53 2.38 -25.48
CA LEU A 166 -11.23 1.27 -26.36
C LEU A 166 -12.40 0.29 -26.49
N LYS A 167 -13.16 0.06 -25.43
CA LYS A 167 -14.31 -0.87 -25.46
C LYS A 167 -15.37 -0.46 -26.47
N THR A 168 -15.66 0.82 -26.59
CA THR A 168 -16.70 1.35 -27.49
C THR A 168 -16.40 1.10 -28.97
N PRO A 169 -15.23 1.47 -29.53
CA PRO A 169 -14.91 1.19 -30.93
C PRO A 169 -14.77 -0.31 -31.22
N ILE A 170 -14.24 -1.10 -30.28
CA ILE A 170 -14.15 -2.55 -30.46
C ILE A 170 -15.55 -3.17 -30.51
N ALA A 171 -16.47 -2.74 -29.66
CA ALA A 171 -17.85 -3.20 -29.70
C ALA A 171 -18.54 -2.82 -31.03
N ALA A 172 -18.25 -1.63 -31.58
CA ALA A 172 -18.75 -1.24 -32.92
C ALA A 172 -18.18 -2.12 -34.04
N ILE A 173 -16.89 -2.48 -33.98
CA ILE A 173 -16.27 -3.44 -34.92
C ILE A 173 -16.94 -4.80 -34.81
N MET A 174 -17.15 -5.32 -33.60
CA MET A 174 -17.85 -6.61 -33.40
C MET A 174 -19.27 -6.58 -33.93
N MET A 175 -20.01 -5.49 -33.72
CA MET A 175 -21.36 -5.36 -34.28
C MET A 175 -21.35 -5.29 -35.81
N SER A 176 -20.38 -4.60 -36.41
CA SER A 176 -20.23 -4.55 -37.88
C SER A 176 -19.92 -5.91 -38.48
N LEU A 177 -19.06 -6.71 -37.84
CA LEU A 177 -18.76 -8.09 -38.22
C LEU A 177 -20.03 -8.97 -38.14
N GLN A 178 -20.79 -8.83 -37.04
CA GLN A 178 -22.02 -9.58 -36.87
C GLN A 178 -23.05 -9.28 -37.98
N LEU A 179 -23.10 -8.02 -38.42
CA LEU A 179 -23.94 -7.64 -39.56
C LEU A 179 -23.40 -8.19 -40.88
N LEU A 180 -22.10 -8.20 -41.11
CA LEU A 180 -21.47 -8.78 -42.28
C LEU A 180 -21.68 -10.31 -42.38
N GLU A 181 -21.70 -11.00 -41.25
CA GLU A 181 -21.95 -12.46 -41.15
C GLU A 181 -23.45 -12.80 -41.30
N ASP A 182 -24.35 -11.81 -41.27
CA ASP A 182 -25.78 -12.04 -41.44
C ASP A 182 -26.12 -12.39 -42.93
N LYS A 183 -26.63 -13.58 -43.15
CA LYS A 183 -27.01 -14.05 -44.47
C LYS A 183 -27.97 -13.14 -45.23
N ARG A 184 -28.69 -12.26 -44.55
CA ARG A 184 -29.59 -11.27 -45.14
C ARG A 184 -28.84 -10.14 -45.86
N VAL A 185 -27.60 -9.90 -45.50
CA VAL A 185 -26.74 -8.87 -46.15
C VAL A 185 -26.08 -9.46 -47.42
N GLY A 186 -25.82 -10.75 -47.44
CA GLY A 186 -25.19 -11.47 -48.53
C GLY A 186 -24.31 -12.62 -48.01
N ALA A 187 -24.02 -13.59 -48.87
CA ALA A 187 -23.10 -14.67 -48.52
C ALA A 187 -21.64 -14.16 -48.66
N LEU A 188 -20.83 -14.41 -47.66
CA LEU A 188 -19.40 -14.19 -47.72
C LEU A 188 -18.74 -15.32 -48.53
N ASN A 189 -17.69 -15.00 -49.28
CA ASN A 189 -16.81 -16.01 -49.84
C ASN A 189 -15.82 -16.53 -48.78
N ASP A 190 -15.15 -17.64 -49.05
CA ASP A 190 -14.24 -18.32 -48.09
C ASP A 190 -13.14 -17.39 -47.55
N GLU A 191 -12.62 -16.50 -48.40
CA GLU A 191 -11.59 -15.54 -48.03
C GLU A 191 -12.15 -14.45 -47.09
N GLN A 192 -13.36 -13.97 -47.35
CA GLN A 192 -14.07 -13.00 -46.50
C GLN A 192 -14.45 -13.61 -45.15
N GLU A 193 -14.89 -14.89 -45.11
CA GLU A 193 -15.15 -15.59 -43.86
C GLU A 193 -13.90 -15.71 -42.99
N GLN A 194 -12.75 -16.06 -43.60
CA GLN A 194 -11.48 -16.13 -42.88
C GLN A 194 -11.05 -14.75 -42.33
N LEU A 195 -11.19 -13.67 -43.09
CA LEU A 195 -10.89 -12.32 -42.64
C LEU A 195 -11.82 -11.88 -41.53
N SER A 196 -13.13 -12.11 -41.65
CA SER A 196 -14.12 -11.80 -40.61
C SER A 196 -13.79 -12.50 -39.30
N LYS A 197 -13.49 -13.80 -39.37
CA LYS A 197 -13.07 -14.60 -38.22
C LYS A 197 -11.80 -14.04 -37.57
N SER A 198 -10.79 -13.71 -38.37
CA SER A 198 -9.53 -13.12 -37.84
C SER A 198 -9.77 -11.78 -37.14
N ILE A 199 -10.59 -10.88 -37.71
CA ILE A 199 -10.93 -9.60 -37.09
C ILE A 199 -11.68 -9.83 -35.78
N LYS A 200 -12.62 -10.76 -35.75
CA LYS A 200 -13.39 -11.12 -34.56
C LYS A 200 -12.47 -11.60 -33.42
N GLU A 201 -11.62 -12.59 -33.70
CA GLU A 201 -10.69 -13.15 -32.74
C GLU A 201 -9.74 -12.08 -32.17
N ASN A 202 -9.22 -11.17 -33.00
CA ASN A 202 -8.37 -10.06 -32.54
C ASN A 202 -9.16 -9.02 -31.73
N SER A 203 -10.41 -8.73 -32.10
CA SER A 203 -11.27 -7.82 -31.34
C SER A 203 -11.62 -8.37 -29.96
N GLU A 204 -11.95 -9.65 -29.85
CA GLU A 204 -12.18 -10.35 -28.58
C GLU A 204 -10.94 -10.36 -27.72
N ARG A 205 -9.77 -10.60 -28.32
CA ARG A 205 -8.47 -10.54 -27.61
C ARG A 205 -8.20 -9.15 -27.04
N LEU A 206 -8.45 -8.08 -27.81
CA LEU A 206 -8.28 -6.70 -27.34
C LEU A 206 -9.23 -6.37 -26.19
N LEU A 207 -10.49 -6.81 -26.25
CA LEU A 207 -11.44 -6.65 -25.14
C LEU A 207 -10.97 -7.40 -23.88
N GLY A 208 -10.43 -8.61 -24.04
CA GLY A 208 -9.83 -9.36 -22.94
C GLY A 208 -8.70 -8.59 -22.27
N ILE A 209 -7.71 -8.14 -23.05
CA ILE A 209 -6.54 -7.39 -22.53
C ILE A 209 -6.97 -6.11 -21.82
N THR A 210 -7.91 -5.34 -22.39
CA THR A 210 -8.37 -4.10 -21.75
C THR A 210 -9.11 -4.37 -20.44
N GLY A 211 -9.88 -5.45 -20.38
CA GLY A 211 -10.56 -5.90 -19.16
C GLY A 211 -9.59 -6.34 -18.06
N GLU A 212 -8.57 -7.12 -18.41
CA GLU A 212 -7.52 -7.55 -17.48
C GLU A 212 -6.74 -6.37 -16.93
N LEU A 213 -6.35 -5.41 -17.79
CA LEU A 213 -5.62 -4.22 -17.38
C LEU A 213 -6.44 -3.37 -16.40
N LEU A 214 -7.74 -3.19 -16.64
CA LEU A 214 -8.63 -2.47 -15.75
C LEU A 214 -8.76 -3.18 -14.39
N ASN A 215 -8.97 -4.49 -14.39
CA ASN A 215 -9.07 -5.26 -13.15
C ASN A 215 -7.77 -5.18 -12.33
N MET A 216 -6.61 -5.32 -12.98
CA MET A 216 -5.31 -5.22 -12.33
C MET A 216 -5.12 -3.86 -11.65
N THR A 217 -5.43 -2.77 -12.33
CA THR A 217 -5.30 -1.43 -11.77
C THR A 217 -6.27 -1.16 -10.61
N GLN A 218 -7.48 -1.72 -10.66
CA GLN A 218 -8.43 -1.63 -9.53
C GLN A 218 -7.94 -2.38 -8.30
N VAL A 219 -7.29 -3.53 -8.49
CA VAL A 219 -6.67 -4.30 -7.40
C VAL A 219 -5.48 -3.55 -6.81
N GLU A 220 -4.55 -3.05 -7.65
CA GLU A 220 -3.39 -2.27 -7.20
C GLU A 220 -3.80 -1.02 -6.40
N ALA A 221 -4.83 -0.33 -6.84
CA ALA A 221 -5.35 0.87 -6.18
C ALA A 221 -6.18 0.57 -4.91
N GLY A 222 -6.43 -0.71 -4.58
CA GLY A 222 -7.32 -1.08 -3.47
C GLY A 222 -8.77 -0.64 -3.67
N LYS A 223 -9.17 -0.33 -4.92
CA LYS A 223 -10.51 0.17 -5.28
C LYS A 223 -11.44 -0.93 -5.79
N LEU A 224 -11.02 -2.19 -5.70
CA LEU A 224 -11.85 -3.31 -6.10
C LEU A 224 -13.08 -3.40 -5.20
N GLN A 225 -14.24 -3.08 -5.75
CA GLN A 225 -15.51 -3.28 -5.06
C GLN A 225 -15.96 -4.73 -5.25
N LEU A 226 -16.11 -5.44 -4.15
CA LEU A 226 -16.61 -6.80 -4.15
C LEU A 226 -18.12 -6.78 -3.87
N MET A 227 -18.87 -7.61 -4.60
CA MET A 227 -20.31 -7.84 -4.40
C MET A 227 -20.53 -9.29 -3.97
N PRO A 228 -20.25 -9.63 -2.70
CA PRO A 228 -20.34 -11.00 -2.24
C PRO A 228 -21.77 -11.49 -2.18
N LYS A 229 -21.99 -12.72 -2.67
CA LYS A 229 -23.28 -13.44 -2.60
C LYS A 229 -23.06 -14.90 -2.24
N ILE A 230 -24.09 -15.54 -1.74
CA ILE A 230 -24.05 -16.96 -1.40
C ILE A 230 -23.95 -17.77 -2.69
N THR A 231 -22.83 -18.47 -2.87
CA THR A 231 -22.49 -19.21 -4.11
C THR A 231 -22.01 -20.61 -3.75
N LYS A 232 -22.31 -21.59 -4.61
CA LYS A 232 -21.79 -22.94 -4.46
C LYS A 232 -20.42 -23.06 -5.16
N PRO A 233 -19.39 -23.61 -4.53
CA PRO A 233 -18.05 -23.78 -5.14
C PRO A 233 -18.10 -24.53 -6.47
N ILE A 234 -18.91 -25.57 -6.54
CA ILE A 234 -19.04 -26.41 -7.74
C ILE A 234 -19.53 -25.62 -8.94
N GLU A 235 -20.48 -24.69 -8.77
CA GLU A 235 -20.99 -23.84 -9.85
C GLU A 235 -19.88 -22.95 -10.45
N LEU A 236 -18.93 -22.50 -9.63
CA LEU A 236 -17.77 -21.72 -10.06
C LEU A 236 -16.77 -22.57 -10.86
N ILE A 237 -16.52 -23.79 -10.40
CA ILE A 237 -15.64 -24.76 -11.08
C ILE A 237 -16.23 -25.12 -12.44
N GLU A 238 -17.51 -25.49 -12.51
CA GLU A 238 -18.19 -25.83 -13.76
C GLU A 238 -18.17 -24.67 -14.77
N TYR A 239 -18.36 -23.44 -14.29
CA TYR A 239 -18.24 -22.25 -15.12
C TYR A 239 -16.83 -22.10 -15.71
N ALA A 240 -15.78 -22.24 -14.88
CA ALA A 240 -14.41 -22.12 -15.32
C ALA A 240 -14.02 -23.19 -16.34
N ILE A 241 -14.48 -24.43 -16.14
CA ILE A 241 -14.26 -25.54 -17.07
C ILE A 241 -14.92 -25.23 -18.41
N LYS A 242 -16.21 -24.87 -18.40
CA LYS A 242 -16.96 -24.55 -19.62
C LYS A 242 -16.31 -23.41 -20.43
N ALA A 243 -15.79 -22.38 -19.72
CA ALA A 243 -15.10 -21.26 -20.35
C ALA A 243 -13.78 -21.66 -21.03
N ASN A 244 -13.11 -22.72 -20.55
CA ASN A 244 -11.81 -23.17 -21.05
C ASN A 244 -11.87 -24.43 -21.91
N GLN A 245 -13.05 -25.04 -22.11
CA GLN A 245 -13.18 -26.32 -22.80
C GLN A 245 -12.62 -26.29 -24.23
N VAL A 246 -12.96 -25.24 -24.99
CA VAL A 246 -12.47 -25.08 -26.38
C VAL A 246 -10.94 -25.01 -26.43
N GLN A 247 -10.34 -24.35 -25.46
CA GLN A 247 -8.89 -24.27 -25.39
C GLN A 247 -8.25 -25.60 -24.99
N ALA A 248 -8.85 -26.31 -24.05
CA ALA A 248 -8.40 -27.64 -23.66
C ALA A 248 -8.46 -28.64 -24.83
N ASP A 249 -9.56 -28.63 -25.55
CA ASP A 249 -9.74 -29.48 -26.74
C ASP A 249 -8.69 -29.19 -27.83
N LYS A 250 -8.39 -27.90 -28.07
CA LYS A 250 -7.36 -27.46 -29.05
C LYS A 250 -5.97 -28.02 -28.73
N PHE A 251 -5.63 -28.15 -27.46
CA PHE A 251 -4.34 -28.67 -27.00
C PHE A 251 -4.37 -30.14 -26.56
N ASN A 252 -5.51 -30.85 -26.80
CA ASN A 252 -5.76 -32.21 -26.35
C ASN A 252 -5.52 -32.42 -24.86
N ILE A 253 -5.89 -31.46 -24.03
CA ILE A 253 -5.75 -31.50 -22.56
C ILE A 253 -7.05 -32.03 -21.95
N GLN A 254 -6.94 -33.07 -21.13
CA GLN A 254 -8.07 -33.60 -20.36
C GLN A 254 -8.22 -32.80 -19.05
N ILE A 255 -9.42 -32.24 -18.85
CA ILE A 255 -9.79 -31.57 -17.59
C ILE A 255 -10.52 -32.60 -16.73
N GLU A 256 -9.97 -32.95 -15.58
CA GLU A 256 -10.58 -33.84 -14.59
C GLU A 256 -11.08 -33.02 -13.41
N VAL A 257 -12.27 -33.37 -12.91
CA VAL A 257 -12.84 -32.72 -11.72
C VAL A 257 -12.78 -33.67 -10.54
N GLU A 258 -12.09 -33.25 -9.50
CA GLU A 258 -12.13 -33.95 -8.21
C GLU A 258 -13.30 -33.40 -7.39
N TYR A 259 -14.38 -34.15 -7.34
CA TYR A 259 -15.51 -33.84 -6.49
C TYR A 259 -15.22 -34.25 -5.05
N PRO A 260 -15.57 -33.41 -4.08
CA PRO A 260 -15.40 -33.75 -2.67
C PRO A 260 -16.30 -34.94 -2.29
N GLU A 261 -15.80 -35.82 -1.45
CA GLU A 261 -16.58 -36.95 -0.92
C GLU A 261 -17.72 -36.46 -0.01
N GLU A 262 -17.54 -35.36 0.69
CA GLU A 262 -18.53 -34.74 1.55
C GLU A 262 -19.13 -33.49 0.90
N LYS A 263 -20.34 -33.12 1.34
CA LYS A 263 -21.03 -31.93 0.86
C LYS A 263 -20.32 -30.68 1.35
N ILE A 264 -19.70 -29.94 0.43
CA ILE A 264 -19.06 -28.65 0.71
C ILE A 264 -20.12 -27.59 1.02
N GLY A 265 -19.79 -26.71 1.98
CA GLY A 265 -20.58 -25.53 2.33
C GLY A 265 -20.70 -24.53 1.18
N LYS A 266 -21.58 -23.56 1.37
CA LYS A 266 -21.70 -22.41 0.45
C LYS A 266 -20.70 -21.34 0.85
N LEU A 267 -20.14 -20.67 -0.15
CA LEU A 267 -19.23 -19.53 0.02
C LEU A 267 -20.01 -18.21 0.01
N PHE A 268 -19.58 -17.25 0.80
CA PHE A 268 -20.03 -15.86 0.69
C PHE A 268 -18.95 -15.05 -0.03
N VAL A 269 -19.01 -15.02 -1.36
CA VAL A 269 -17.98 -14.47 -2.24
C VAL A 269 -18.58 -13.74 -3.44
N ASP A 270 -17.80 -12.85 -4.06
CA ASP A 270 -18.12 -12.30 -5.36
C ASP A 270 -17.90 -13.39 -6.42
N SER A 271 -19.00 -14.00 -6.86
CA SER A 271 -18.96 -15.13 -7.79
C SER A 271 -18.34 -14.78 -9.14
N GLU A 272 -18.48 -13.55 -9.63
CA GLU A 272 -17.89 -13.11 -10.90
C GLU A 272 -16.37 -12.99 -10.79
N LYS A 273 -15.90 -12.43 -9.69
CA LYS A 273 -14.45 -12.29 -9.45
C LYS A 273 -13.78 -13.64 -9.17
N ILE A 274 -14.42 -14.52 -8.41
CA ILE A 274 -13.87 -15.87 -8.17
C ILE A 274 -13.92 -16.69 -9.47
N ALA A 275 -15.00 -16.65 -10.23
CA ALA A 275 -15.07 -17.31 -11.53
C ALA A 275 -13.97 -16.83 -12.49
N TRP A 276 -13.69 -15.52 -12.51
CA TRP A 276 -12.59 -14.94 -13.28
C TRP A 276 -11.22 -15.47 -12.84
N VAL A 277 -10.97 -15.56 -11.52
CA VAL A 277 -9.73 -16.13 -10.97
C VAL A 277 -9.57 -17.59 -11.39
N LEU A 278 -10.61 -18.41 -11.22
CA LEU A 278 -10.57 -19.83 -11.59
C LEU A 278 -10.36 -20.02 -13.10
N THR A 279 -11.04 -19.21 -13.93
CA THR A 279 -10.88 -19.25 -15.39
C THR A 279 -9.45 -18.94 -15.81
N ASN A 280 -8.82 -17.91 -15.20
CA ASN A 280 -7.43 -17.54 -15.49
C ASN A 280 -6.45 -18.62 -15.04
N LEU A 281 -6.63 -19.17 -13.83
CA LEU A 281 -5.77 -20.24 -13.34
C LEU A 281 -5.87 -21.50 -14.22
N LEU A 282 -7.09 -21.89 -14.61
CA LEU A 282 -7.32 -23.04 -15.47
C LEU A 282 -6.78 -22.82 -16.88
N SER A 283 -6.97 -21.63 -17.47
CA SER A 283 -6.38 -21.25 -18.77
C SER A 283 -4.86 -21.32 -18.74
N ASN A 284 -4.22 -20.84 -17.66
CA ASN A 284 -2.78 -20.95 -17.49
C ASN A 284 -2.33 -22.41 -17.35
N ALA A 285 -3.03 -23.20 -16.55
CA ALA A 285 -2.74 -24.62 -16.39
C ALA A 285 -2.80 -25.36 -17.73
N ILE A 286 -3.81 -25.10 -18.57
CA ILE A 286 -3.94 -25.68 -19.91
C ILE A 286 -2.79 -25.22 -20.81
N ARG A 287 -2.50 -23.93 -20.83
CA ARG A 287 -1.44 -23.35 -21.70
C ARG A 287 -0.04 -23.89 -21.40
N TYR A 288 0.27 -24.11 -20.12
CA TYR A 288 1.59 -24.59 -19.70
C TYR A 288 1.67 -26.12 -19.51
N SER A 289 0.57 -26.84 -19.73
CA SER A 289 0.58 -28.30 -19.75
C SER A 289 1.21 -28.83 -21.03
N LYS A 290 1.77 -30.04 -20.94
CA LYS A 290 2.25 -30.77 -22.11
C LYS A 290 1.06 -31.19 -22.98
N GLU A 291 1.25 -31.25 -24.29
CA GLU A 291 0.26 -31.78 -25.22
C GLU A 291 -0.19 -33.19 -24.81
N ASN A 292 -1.48 -33.48 -24.91
CA ASN A 292 -2.12 -34.69 -24.38
C ASN A 292 -1.98 -34.86 -22.85
N GLY A 293 -1.80 -33.76 -22.13
CA GLY A 293 -1.67 -33.74 -20.67
C GLY A 293 -3.01 -33.77 -19.95
N ARG A 294 -2.93 -33.71 -18.62
CA ARG A 294 -4.09 -33.73 -17.73
C ARG A 294 -4.01 -32.53 -16.77
N VAL A 295 -5.13 -31.83 -16.58
CA VAL A 295 -5.30 -30.77 -15.58
C VAL A 295 -6.41 -31.19 -14.63
N VAL A 296 -6.13 -31.17 -13.34
CA VAL A 296 -7.11 -31.55 -12.30
C VAL A 296 -7.57 -30.27 -11.60
N ILE A 297 -8.87 -30.11 -11.44
CA ILE A 297 -9.49 -29.05 -10.66
C ILE A 297 -10.45 -29.64 -9.65
N GLY A 298 -10.39 -29.18 -8.40
CA GLY A 298 -11.27 -29.67 -7.35
C GLY A 298 -11.48 -28.63 -6.25
N ALA A 299 -12.36 -28.98 -5.31
CA ALA A 299 -12.58 -28.21 -4.10
C ALA A 299 -12.58 -29.13 -2.89
N LYS A 300 -11.96 -28.68 -1.80
CA LYS A 300 -11.91 -29.37 -0.52
C LYS A 300 -12.28 -28.39 0.57
N GLN A 301 -13.04 -28.84 1.54
CA GLN A 301 -13.32 -28.07 2.73
C GLN A 301 -12.45 -28.55 3.88
N GLU A 302 -11.70 -27.63 4.50
CA GLU A 302 -10.96 -27.88 5.73
C GLU A 302 -11.45 -26.89 6.78
N ASP A 303 -12.09 -27.41 7.82
CA ASP A 303 -12.75 -26.62 8.87
C ASP A 303 -13.75 -25.60 8.27
N ASN A 304 -13.39 -24.32 8.33
CA ASN A 304 -14.23 -23.21 7.88
C ASN A 304 -13.75 -22.56 6.56
N ILE A 305 -12.80 -23.22 5.87
CA ILE A 305 -12.17 -22.73 4.62
C ILE A 305 -12.44 -23.73 3.50
N ILE A 306 -12.75 -23.21 2.32
CA ILE A 306 -12.90 -23.99 1.09
C ILE A 306 -11.89 -23.48 0.08
#